data_738e7f03d51bc483df6b67d2f19ba0a3
#
_entry.id   738e7f03d51bc483df6b67d2f19ba0a3
#
_cell.length_a   1.000
_cell.length_b   1.000
_cell.length_c   1.000
_cell.angle_alpha   90.00
_cell.angle_beta   90.00
_cell.angle_gamma   90.00
#
_symmetry.space_group_name_H-M   'P 1'
#
loop_
_entity.id
_entity.type
_entity.pdbx_description
1 polymer ?
#
loop_
_entity_poly.entity_id
_entity_poly.type
_entity_poly.pdbx_seq_one_letter_code
_entity_poly.pdbx_strand_id
1 'polypeptide(L)'
;MLKVTDMTAGEMHALLLRVGFGHLGCSRDNHPYVVPMNYAYDGKDLYFFTTEGTKTEFIAANREVCFQVEEVTDPSNWRSVMVMGEALRITKPDETERAMQLITEYNRTLTPAINQTRVGSWHRSSNIAIYRLQTTALYGRKTVFDEKA
;
A
#
# COMPACT_ATOMS: atom_id res chain seq x y z
N MET A 1 -30.34 11.78 -0.49
CA MET A 1 -29.60 11.74 0.81
C MET A 1 -28.27 11.06 0.61
N LEU A 2 -27.22 11.62 1.15
CA LEU A 2 -25.89 11.01 1.11
C LEU A 2 -25.83 9.83 2.09
N LYS A 3 -25.36 8.70 1.63
CA LYS A 3 -25.19 7.49 2.44
C LYS A 3 -23.79 6.94 2.28
N VAL A 4 -23.32 6.23 3.28
CA VAL A 4 -22.06 5.47 3.24
C VAL A 4 -22.45 3.99 3.20
N THR A 5 -21.89 3.27 2.26
CA THR A 5 -22.17 1.84 2.07
C THR A 5 -20.89 1.05 1.81
N ASP A 6 -20.98 -0.26 1.91
CA ASP A 6 -19.83 -1.12 1.64
C ASP A 6 -19.54 -1.18 0.14
N MET A 7 -18.24 -1.24 -0.18
CA MET A 7 -17.78 -1.51 -1.54
C MET A 7 -17.84 -3.02 -1.81
N THR A 8 -18.12 -3.38 -3.06
CA THR A 8 -17.97 -4.76 -3.49
C THR A 8 -16.50 -5.15 -3.63
N ALA A 9 -16.20 -6.44 -3.66
CA ALA A 9 -14.85 -6.92 -3.87
C ALA A 9 -14.27 -6.38 -5.18
N GLY A 10 -15.04 -6.39 -6.27
CA GLY A 10 -14.59 -5.85 -7.55
C GLY A 10 -14.27 -4.37 -7.51
N GLU A 11 -15.07 -3.59 -6.80
CA GLU A 11 -14.81 -2.15 -6.62
C GLU A 11 -13.53 -1.90 -5.83
N MET A 12 -13.29 -2.69 -4.77
CA MET A 12 -12.07 -2.57 -3.96
C MET A 12 -10.82 -2.91 -4.77
N HIS A 13 -10.87 -4.02 -5.53
CA HIS A 13 -9.75 -4.41 -6.39
C HIS A 13 -9.46 -3.35 -7.46
N ALA A 14 -10.49 -2.81 -8.08
CA ALA A 14 -10.35 -1.78 -9.09
C ALA A 14 -9.71 -0.51 -8.53
N LEU A 15 -10.10 -0.10 -7.32
CA LEU A 15 -9.52 1.07 -6.67
C LEU A 15 -8.04 0.84 -6.34
N LEU A 16 -7.70 -0.32 -5.78
CA LEU A 16 -6.32 -0.65 -5.45
C LEU A 16 -5.43 -0.68 -6.69
N LEU A 17 -5.93 -1.21 -7.81
CA LEU A 17 -5.21 -1.23 -9.08
C LEU A 17 -4.99 0.17 -9.65
N ARG A 18 -5.92 1.09 -9.44
CA ARG A 18 -5.92 2.40 -10.07
C ARG A 18 -5.09 3.45 -9.34
N VAL A 19 -5.11 3.46 -8.00
CA VAL A 19 -4.61 4.59 -7.23
C VAL A 19 -3.10 4.57 -7.02
N GLY A 20 -2.53 3.51 -6.47
CA GLY A 20 -1.08 3.39 -6.30
C GLY A 20 -0.46 4.20 -5.17
N PHE A 21 -1.25 4.88 -4.35
CA PHE A 21 -0.79 5.71 -3.25
C PHE A 21 -1.74 5.60 -2.06
N GLY A 22 -1.20 5.54 -0.86
CA GLY A 22 -2.02 5.44 0.33
C GLY A 22 -1.22 5.68 1.59
N HIS A 23 -1.69 5.10 2.69
CA HIS A 23 -1.11 5.28 4.01
C HIS A 23 -0.87 3.94 4.69
N LEU A 24 0.38 3.70 5.03
CA LEU A 24 0.77 2.53 5.83
C LEU A 24 0.54 2.84 7.30
N GLY A 25 -0.23 2.00 7.97
CA GLY A 25 -0.42 2.04 9.41
C GLY A 25 0.30 0.88 10.07
N CYS A 26 1.13 1.16 11.05
CA CYS A 26 1.82 0.13 11.82
C CYS A 26 1.83 0.53 13.30
N SER A 27 2.19 -0.42 14.17
CA SER A 27 2.18 -0.17 15.60
C SER A 27 3.27 -1.00 16.29
N ARG A 28 3.77 -0.45 17.40
CA ARG A 28 4.71 -1.13 18.28
C ARG A 28 4.42 -0.70 19.70
N ASP A 29 4.27 -1.68 20.61
CA ASP A 29 4.00 -1.42 22.03
C ASP A 29 2.83 -0.45 22.24
N ASN A 30 1.74 -0.66 21.48
CA ASN A 30 0.53 0.18 21.48
C ASN A 30 0.75 1.61 20.97
N HIS A 31 1.87 1.92 20.35
CA HIS A 31 2.09 3.19 19.69
C HIS A 31 1.77 3.07 18.21
N PRO A 32 0.73 3.75 17.71
CA PRO A 32 0.41 3.75 16.29
C PRO A 32 1.30 4.71 15.51
N TYR A 33 1.54 4.36 14.24
CA TYR A 33 2.34 5.18 13.34
C TYR A 33 1.74 5.09 11.94
N VAL A 34 1.51 6.23 11.28
CA VAL A 34 0.93 6.28 9.95
C VAL A 34 1.82 7.14 9.06
N VAL A 35 2.07 6.68 7.85
CA VAL A 35 2.94 7.37 6.90
C VAL A 35 2.41 7.21 5.48
N PRO A 36 2.48 8.27 4.63
CA PRO A 36 2.09 8.18 3.22
C PRO A 36 3.12 7.35 2.44
N MET A 37 2.63 6.61 1.45
CA MET A 37 3.48 5.68 0.73
C MET A 37 2.89 5.27 -0.61
N ASN A 38 3.75 5.11 -1.60
CA ASN A 38 3.37 4.48 -2.86
C ASN A 38 3.37 2.96 -2.70
N TYR A 39 2.56 2.30 -3.51
CA TYR A 39 2.49 0.84 -3.51
C TYR A 39 2.22 0.33 -4.92
N ALA A 40 2.44 -0.97 -5.12
CA ALA A 40 1.97 -1.71 -6.28
C ALA A 40 1.08 -2.85 -5.81
N TYR A 41 0.09 -3.22 -6.61
CA TYR A 41 -0.88 -4.25 -6.27
C TYR A 41 -0.88 -5.31 -7.37
N ASP A 42 -0.73 -6.58 -6.99
CA ASP A 42 -0.71 -7.70 -7.95
C ASP A 42 -2.07 -8.38 -8.13
N GLY A 43 -3.13 -7.82 -7.54
CA GLY A 43 -4.46 -8.41 -7.52
C GLY A 43 -4.75 -9.17 -6.22
N LYS A 44 -3.77 -9.36 -5.38
CA LYS A 44 -3.89 -10.06 -4.10
C LYS A 44 -3.15 -9.35 -2.99
N ASP A 45 -1.88 -9.03 -3.19
CA ASP A 45 -1.00 -8.44 -2.19
C ASP A 45 -0.48 -7.08 -2.63
N LEU A 46 -0.09 -6.25 -1.67
CA LEU A 46 0.55 -4.97 -1.91
C LEU A 46 2.07 -5.11 -1.75
N TYR A 47 2.79 -4.35 -2.58
CA TYR A 47 4.25 -4.29 -2.52
C TYR A 47 4.67 -2.84 -2.34
N PHE A 48 5.59 -2.60 -1.43
CA PHE A 48 6.14 -1.27 -1.22
C PHE A 48 7.60 -1.34 -0.81
N PHE A 49 8.30 -0.25 -1.01
CA PHE A 49 9.67 -0.12 -0.54
C PHE A 49 9.82 1.14 0.30
N THR A 50 10.77 1.12 1.20
CA THR A 50 11.07 2.24 2.08
C THR A 50 12.54 2.21 2.47
N THR A 51 13.03 3.33 2.99
CA THR A 51 14.36 3.35 3.61
C THR A 51 14.28 2.79 5.03
N GLU A 52 15.40 2.23 5.51
CA GLU A 52 15.49 1.79 6.90
C GLU A 52 15.24 2.97 7.84
N GLY A 53 14.47 2.75 8.89
CA GLY A 53 14.13 3.78 9.86
C GLY A 53 12.98 3.36 10.75
N THR A 54 12.16 4.33 11.16
CA THR A 54 11.05 4.11 12.09
C THR A 54 10.08 3.02 11.59
N LYS A 55 9.70 3.08 10.31
CA LYS A 55 8.78 2.11 9.71
C LYS A 55 9.30 0.68 9.80
N THR A 56 10.56 0.48 9.42
CA THR A 56 11.16 -0.85 9.41
C THR A 56 11.35 -1.39 10.82
N GLU A 57 11.65 -0.53 11.77
CA GLU A 57 11.75 -0.91 13.19
C GLU A 57 10.40 -1.34 13.75
N PHE A 58 9.33 -0.60 13.42
CA PHE A 58 7.97 -0.95 13.84
C PHE A 58 7.54 -2.29 13.25
N ILE A 59 7.76 -2.48 11.94
CA ILE A 59 7.40 -3.73 11.25
C ILE A 59 8.20 -4.92 11.79
N ALA A 60 9.48 -4.74 12.08
CA ALA A 60 10.30 -5.80 12.66
C ALA A 60 9.76 -6.26 14.02
N ALA A 61 9.24 -5.32 14.82
CA ALA A 61 8.65 -5.62 16.11
C ALA A 61 7.22 -6.18 15.99
N ASN A 62 6.45 -5.73 14.99
CA ASN A 62 5.07 -6.15 14.78
C ASN A 62 4.74 -6.13 13.29
N ARG A 63 4.57 -7.32 12.71
CA ARG A 63 4.28 -7.48 11.27
C ARG A 63 2.86 -7.13 10.90
N GLU A 64 1.95 -7.08 11.85
CA GLU A 64 0.55 -6.75 11.58
C GLU A 64 0.43 -5.27 11.24
N VAL A 65 -0.01 -4.99 10.03
CA VAL A 65 -0.13 -3.63 9.50
C VAL A 65 -1.45 -3.47 8.78
N CYS A 66 -1.77 -2.22 8.49
CA CYS A 66 -2.85 -1.91 7.57
C CYS A 66 -2.35 -0.92 6.53
N PHE A 67 -3.04 -0.88 5.40
CA PHE A 67 -2.73 0.06 4.33
C PHE A 67 -4.04 0.64 3.84
N GLN A 68 -4.20 1.95 3.95
CA GLN A 68 -5.43 2.63 3.56
C GLN A 68 -5.22 3.34 2.24
N VAL A 69 -6.14 3.12 1.30
CA VAL A 69 -6.10 3.73 -0.03
C VAL A 69 -7.44 4.41 -0.27
N GLU A 70 -7.40 5.65 -0.72
CA GLU A 70 -8.62 6.41 -0.92
C GLU A 70 -8.62 7.17 -2.24
N GLU A 71 -9.84 7.51 -2.66
CA GLU A 71 -10.08 8.38 -3.79
C GLU A 71 -11.16 9.36 -3.35
N VAL A 72 -10.78 10.62 -3.20
CA VAL A 72 -11.65 11.68 -2.71
C VAL A 72 -11.80 12.74 -3.79
N THR A 73 -13.01 12.85 -4.35
CA THR A 73 -13.32 13.92 -5.31
C THR A 73 -13.73 15.18 -4.56
N ASP A 74 -14.59 15.03 -3.56
CA ASP A 74 -15.03 16.10 -2.66
C ASP A 74 -15.55 15.45 -1.36
N PRO A 75 -15.90 16.23 -0.33
CA PRO A 75 -16.34 15.67 0.95
C PRO A 75 -17.57 14.75 0.85
N SER A 76 -18.36 14.87 -0.22
CA SER A 76 -19.55 14.06 -0.42
C SER A 76 -19.36 12.92 -1.42
N ASN A 77 -18.16 12.80 -2.01
CA ASN A 77 -17.89 11.80 -3.03
C ASN A 77 -16.50 11.21 -2.83
N TRP A 78 -16.46 10.08 -2.14
CA TRP A 78 -15.20 9.41 -1.81
C TRP A 78 -15.36 7.89 -1.71
N ARG A 79 -14.24 7.22 -1.85
CA ARG A 79 -14.11 5.77 -1.65
C ARG A 79 -12.85 5.52 -0.85
N SER A 80 -12.88 4.54 0.04
CA SER A 80 -11.75 4.17 0.88
C SER A 80 -11.68 2.68 1.06
N VAL A 81 -10.49 2.11 0.87
CA VAL A 81 -10.22 0.69 1.09
C VAL A 81 -9.15 0.56 2.17
N MET A 82 -9.41 -0.30 3.14
CA MET A 82 -8.44 -0.67 4.16
C MET A 82 -7.97 -2.10 3.87
N VAL A 83 -6.68 -2.25 3.64
CA VAL A 83 -6.02 -3.55 3.46
C VAL A 83 -5.41 -3.95 4.80
N MET A 84 -5.84 -5.08 5.34
CA MET A 84 -5.28 -5.62 6.57
C MET A 84 -4.37 -6.79 6.23
N GLY A 85 -3.25 -6.91 6.90
CA GLY A 85 -2.37 -8.05 6.66
C GLY A 85 -1.06 -7.98 7.42
N GLU A 86 -0.12 -8.81 6.97
CA GLU A 86 1.22 -8.87 7.55
C GLU A 86 2.24 -8.34 6.53
N ALA A 87 3.12 -7.46 6.97
CA ALA A 87 4.22 -6.96 6.16
C ALA A 87 5.40 -7.92 6.26
N LEU A 88 5.71 -8.59 5.17
CA LEU A 88 6.78 -9.57 5.09
C LEU A 88 7.94 -8.96 4.30
N ARG A 89 9.11 -8.90 4.93
CA ARG A 89 10.29 -8.35 4.27
C ARG A 89 10.78 -9.31 3.20
N ILE A 90 10.99 -8.79 1.99
CA ILE A 90 11.47 -9.55 0.86
C ILE A 90 13.00 -9.46 0.85
N THR A 91 13.67 -10.63 0.91
CA THR A 91 15.12 -10.72 0.98
C THR A 91 15.72 -11.53 -0.16
N LYS A 92 14.93 -12.43 -0.77
CA LYS A 92 15.41 -13.26 -1.87
C LYS A 92 15.58 -12.43 -3.15
N PRO A 93 16.70 -12.58 -3.87
CA PRO A 93 16.98 -11.75 -5.05
C PRO A 93 15.90 -11.82 -6.13
N ASP A 94 15.36 -13.00 -6.43
CA ASP A 94 14.33 -13.18 -7.44
C ASP A 94 12.99 -12.54 -7.06
N GLU A 95 12.60 -12.63 -5.78
CA GLU A 95 11.40 -11.96 -5.28
C GLU A 95 11.58 -10.45 -5.27
N THR A 96 12.77 -9.98 -4.89
CA THR A 96 13.13 -8.56 -4.91
C THR A 96 12.99 -7.98 -6.31
N GLU A 97 13.52 -8.68 -7.30
CA GLU A 97 13.46 -8.23 -8.68
C GLU A 97 12.03 -8.16 -9.19
N ARG A 98 11.21 -9.16 -8.90
CA ARG A 98 9.78 -9.16 -9.29
C ARG A 98 9.01 -8.04 -8.61
N ALA A 99 9.26 -7.81 -7.33
CA ALA A 99 8.61 -6.74 -6.58
C ALA A 99 9.00 -5.37 -7.15
N MET A 100 10.27 -5.16 -7.45
CA MET A 100 10.76 -3.90 -8.01
C MET A 100 10.21 -3.66 -9.40
N GLN A 101 10.10 -4.70 -10.21
CA GLN A 101 9.50 -4.61 -11.54
C GLN A 101 8.03 -4.19 -11.44
N LEU A 102 7.27 -4.81 -10.54
CA LEU A 102 5.88 -4.49 -10.32
C LEU A 102 5.70 -3.03 -9.85
N ILE A 103 6.52 -2.60 -8.90
CA ILE A 103 6.48 -1.22 -8.38
C ILE A 103 6.81 -0.23 -9.51
N THR A 104 7.80 -0.53 -10.34
CA THR A 104 8.21 0.32 -11.46
C THR A 104 7.10 0.44 -12.50
N GLU A 105 6.45 -0.66 -12.85
CA GLU A 105 5.35 -0.66 -13.82
C GLU A 105 4.14 0.11 -13.31
N TYR A 106 3.85 0.00 -12.02
CA TYR A 106 2.69 0.61 -11.40
C TYR A 106 2.85 2.10 -11.16
N ASN A 107 4.04 2.54 -10.76
CA ASN A 107 4.31 3.91 -10.37
C ASN A 107 5.35 4.53 -11.31
N ARG A 108 4.92 4.89 -12.51
CA ARG A 108 5.80 5.46 -13.53
C ARG A 108 6.52 6.72 -13.08
N THR A 109 5.90 7.48 -12.16
CA THR A 109 6.52 8.67 -11.59
C THR A 109 7.73 8.35 -10.71
N LEU A 110 7.80 7.11 -10.18
CA LEU A 110 8.93 6.65 -9.39
C LEU A 110 10.06 6.08 -10.25
N THR A 111 9.79 5.78 -11.53
CA THR A 111 10.76 5.17 -12.42
C THR A 111 12.08 5.96 -12.51
N PRO A 112 12.07 7.31 -12.64
CA PRO A 112 13.33 8.05 -12.64
C PRO A 112 14.11 7.91 -11.35
N ALA A 113 13.43 7.96 -10.20
CA ALA A 113 14.07 7.81 -8.90
C ALA A 113 14.65 6.39 -8.72
N ILE A 114 13.91 5.38 -9.14
CA ILE A 114 14.37 3.98 -9.13
C ILE A 114 15.59 3.82 -10.03
N ASN A 115 15.55 4.36 -11.24
CA ASN A 115 16.65 4.29 -12.19
C ASN A 115 17.90 5.03 -11.70
N GLN A 116 17.73 6.17 -11.04
CA GLN A 116 18.83 6.91 -10.44
C GLN A 116 19.50 6.13 -9.30
N THR A 117 18.69 5.37 -8.55
CA THR A 117 19.19 4.53 -7.47
C THR A 117 19.85 3.26 -8.00
N ARG A 118 19.58 2.87 -9.24
CA ARG A 118 20.03 1.67 -9.95
C ARG A 118 19.69 0.35 -9.24
N VAL A 119 19.22 -0.60 -10.02
CA VAL A 119 18.91 -1.95 -9.53
C VAL A 119 20.12 -2.58 -8.82
N GLY A 120 21.34 -2.34 -9.30
CA GLY A 120 22.56 -2.83 -8.66
C GLY A 120 22.82 -2.20 -7.29
N SER A 121 22.42 -0.94 -7.06
CA SER A 121 22.58 -0.29 -5.76
C SER A 121 21.48 -0.69 -4.77
N TRP A 122 20.33 -1.15 -5.25
CA TRP A 122 19.29 -1.73 -4.37
C TRP A 122 19.82 -2.94 -3.62
N HIS A 123 20.54 -3.82 -4.31
CA HIS A 123 21.13 -4.99 -3.69
C HIS A 123 22.29 -4.65 -2.74
N ARG A 124 22.90 -3.50 -2.91
CA ARG A 124 24.05 -3.04 -2.10
C ARG A 124 23.65 -2.04 -1.03
N SER A 125 22.47 -1.43 -1.14
CA SER A 125 22.04 -0.43 -0.17
C SER A 125 21.40 -1.13 1.01
N SER A 126 22.08 -1.10 2.16
CA SER A 126 21.53 -1.55 3.43
C SER A 126 20.40 -0.64 3.92
N ASN A 127 20.14 0.49 3.22
CA ASN A 127 19.16 1.49 3.64
C ASN A 127 17.78 1.28 3.05
N ILE A 128 17.61 0.30 2.16
CA ILE A 128 16.34 0.07 1.48
C ILE A 128 15.76 -1.27 1.89
N ALA A 129 14.47 -1.25 2.21
CA ALA A 129 13.71 -2.43 2.56
C ALA A 129 12.50 -2.54 1.62
N ILE A 130 12.25 -3.76 1.14
CA ILE A 130 11.12 -4.06 0.28
C ILE A 130 10.22 -5.03 1.02
N TYR A 131 8.91 -4.75 0.98
CA TYR A 131 7.92 -5.54 1.70
C TYR A 131 6.82 -6.01 0.77
N ARG A 132 6.30 -7.20 1.06
CA ARG A 132 5.02 -7.66 0.57
C ARG A 132 4.04 -7.63 1.74
N LEU A 133 2.94 -6.91 1.58
CA LEU A 133 1.83 -6.94 2.52
C LEU A 133 0.95 -8.11 2.11
N GLN A 134 1.02 -9.21 2.87
CA GLN A 134 0.19 -10.38 2.65
C GLN A 134 -1.20 -10.08 3.16
N THR A 135 -2.14 -9.90 2.24
CA THR A 135 -3.49 -9.46 2.56
C THR A 135 -4.28 -10.56 3.26
N THR A 136 -4.85 -10.23 4.42
CA THR A 136 -5.73 -11.13 5.18
C THR A 136 -7.19 -10.70 5.10
N ALA A 137 -7.46 -9.40 4.93
CA ALA A 137 -8.81 -8.87 4.82
C ALA A 137 -8.83 -7.54 4.08
N LEU A 138 -9.93 -7.26 3.39
CA LEU A 138 -10.21 -5.98 2.75
C LEU A 138 -11.51 -5.43 3.28
N TYR A 139 -11.51 -4.14 3.59
CA TYR A 139 -12.71 -3.40 4.00
C TYR A 139 -12.81 -2.16 3.12
N GLY A 140 -13.96 -1.97 2.47
CA GLY A 140 -14.17 -0.83 1.59
C GLY A 140 -15.47 -0.12 1.90
N ARG A 141 -15.41 1.20 1.94
CA ARG A 141 -16.58 2.07 2.15
C ARG A 141 -16.61 3.12 1.07
N LYS A 142 -17.80 3.49 0.66
CA LYS A 142 -18.00 4.54 -0.34
C LYS A 142 -19.24 5.36 -0.04
N THR A 143 -19.26 6.57 -0.53
CA THR A 143 -20.46 7.38 -0.51
C THR A 143 -21.35 7.03 -1.72
N VAL A 144 -22.64 7.06 -1.50
CA VAL A 144 -23.64 6.88 -2.55
C VAL A 144 -24.70 7.96 -2.33
N PHE A 145 -25.07 8.63 -3.41
CA PHE A 145 -26.15 9.59 -3.35
C PHE A 145 -27.46 8.89 -3.70
N ASP A 146 -28.38 8.83 -2.76
CA ASP A 146 -29.70 8.21 -2.92
C ASP A 146 -30.75 9.29 -3.20
N GLU A 147 -31.20 9.35 -4.45
CA GLU A 147 -32.16 10.33 -4.89
C GLU A 147 -33.61 10.02 -4.43
N LYS A 148 -33.83 8.84 -3.88
CA LYS A 148 -35.16 8.36 -3.49
C LYS A 148 -35.53 8.65 -2.03
N ALA A 149 -34.73 9.39 -1.33
CA ALA A 149 -35.02 9.69 0.07
C ALA A 149 -36.03 10.82 0.22
#